data_ce83e91594d7f4ce7f346c89135dcd70
#
_entry.id   ce83e91594d7f4ce7f346c89135dcd70
#
_cell.length_a   1.000
_cell.length_b   1.000
_cell.length_c   1.000
_cell.angle_alpha   90.00
_cell.angle_beta   90.00
_cell.angle_gamma   90.00
#
_symmetry.space_group_name_H-M   'P 1'
#
loop_
_entity.id
_entity.type
_entity.pdbx_description
1 polymer ?
#
loop_
_entity_poly.entity_id
_entity_poly.type
_entity_poly.pdbx_seq_one_letter_code
_entity_poly.pdbx_strand_id
1 'polypeptide(L)'
;LDDLVRKVRTQFHPPIEGIRFVRLPCDLRDGSAGHLVLVQVKKSEKVHSIVDDGTWTRLAAGNREMTVTESTELSYRRGVRSAESEPVAVDWALLDTPVWAEFASARGFNRARPLPEQMAQVGLAEKIAGEWQPRLAAVLLFAEEPGGLLAAQGARAEVRLMVYQGKAAEATARPNMKKPPRTLR
;
A
#
# COMPACT_ATOMS: atom_id res chain seq x y z
N LEU A 1 16.95 30.91 9.95
CA LEU A 1 16.47 29.57 10.36
C LEU A 1 14.94 29.49 10.27
N ASP A 2 14.25 30.50 10.74
CA ASP A 2 12.76 30.50 10.81
C ASP A 2 12.12 30.42 9.43
N ASP A 3 12.74 31.07 8.42
CA ASP A 3 12.28 30.94 7.03
C ASP A 3 12.47 29.51 6.49
N LEU A 4 13.59 28.86 6.79
CA LEU A 4 13.82 27.46 6.43
C LEU A 4 12.80 26.53 7.11
N VAL A 5 12.56 26.73 8.40
CA VAL A 5 11.56 25.97 9.16
C VAL A 5 10.16 26.15 8.56
N ARG A 6 9.79 27.36 8.22
CA ARG A 6 8.52 27.69 7.59
C ARG A 6 8.40 27.00 6.23
N LYS A 7 9.39 27.15 5.35
CA LYS A 7 9.41 26.52 4.01
C LYS A 7 9.25 25.00 4.10
N VAL A 8 10.02 24.34 4.95
CA VAL A 8 9.95 22.88 5.12
C VAL A 8 8.56 22.44 5.63
N ARG A 9 7.87 23.24 6.42
CA ARG A 9 6.52 22.90 6.91
C ARG A 9 5.43 23.12 5.88
N THR A 10 5.58 24.08 4.97
CA THR A 10 4.53 24.48 4.04
C THR A 10 4.68 23.90 2.64
N GLN A 11 5.88 23.49 2.25
CA GLN A 11 6.15 23.04 0.89
C GLN A 11 5.91 21.54 0.67
N PHE A 12 5.64 20.76 1.72
CA PHE A 12 5.40 19.33 1.57
C PHE A 12 3.93 18.97 1.77
N HIS A 13 3.43 18.10 0.90
CA HIS A 13 2.10 17.52 1.01
C HIS A 13 2.17 15.98 0.96
N PRO A 14 1.63 15.25 1.97
CA PRO A 14 1.25 15.76 3.29
C PRO A 14 2.44 16.37 4.04
N PRO A 15 2.21 17.22 5.05
CA PRO A 15 3.31 17.84 5.82
C PRO A 15 4.21 16.79 6.46
N ILE A 16 5.53 17.07 6.49
CA ILE A 16 6.50 16.18 7.14
C ILE A 16 6.44 16.40 8.66
N GLU A 17 6.15 15.35 9.38
CA GLU A 17 6.10 15.35 10.85
C GLU A 17 7.46 14.97 11.45
N GLY A 18 7.75 15.44 12.65
CA GLY A 18 8.93 15.02 13.41
C GLY A 18 10.27 15.54 12.86
N ILE A 19 10.26 16.71 12.21
CA ILE A 19 11.49 17.40 11.83
C ILE A 19 12.08 18.13 13.04
N ARG A 20 13.37 17.92 13.27
CA ARG A 20 14.15 18.60 14.29
C ARG A 20 15.29 19.38 13.65
N PHE A 21 15.40 20.65 14.04
CA PHE A 21 16.49 21.52 13.63
C PHE A 21 17.44 21.72 14.82
N VAL A 22 18.74 21.53 14.60
CA VAL A 22 19.77 21.75 15.60
C VAL A 22 20.79 22.73 15.02
N ARG A 23 21.07 23.81 15.77
CA ARG A 23 22.17 24.73 15.46
C ARG A 23 23.42 24.27 16.17
N LEU A 24 24.51 24.16 15.43
CA LEU A 24 25.82 23.87 15.96
C LEU A 24 26.74 25.06 15.64
N PRO A 25 27.37 25.71 16.61
CA PRO A 25 28.35 26.77 16.35
C PRO A 25 29.55 26.18 15.60
N CYS A 26 30.06 26.91 14.63
CA CYS A 26 31.27 26.55 13.90
C CYS A 26 32.00 27.80 13.40
N ASP A 27 33.27 27.66 13.17
CA ASP A 27 34.05 28.73 12.49
C ASP A 27 33.90 28.58 10.97
N LEU A 28 33.63 29.67 10.29
CA LEU A 28 33.59 29.74 8.82
C LEU A 28 34.99 29.77 8.26
N ARG A 29 35.11 29.57 6.94
CA ARG A 29 36.38 29.50 6.23
C ARG A 29 37.22 30.81 6.34
N ASP A 30 36.54 31.92 6.56
CA ASP A 30 37.14 33.24 6.75
C ASP A 30 37.46 33.55 8.23
N GLY A 31 37.31 32.58 9.12
CA GLY A 31 37.52 32.72 10.57
C GLY A 31 36.41 33.43 11.31
N SER A 32 35.30 33.80 10.67
CA SER A 32 34.16 34.38 11.33
C SER A 32 33.31 33.30 12.02
N ALA A 33 32.63 33.67 13.10
CA ALA A 33 31.71 32.80 13.80
C ALA A 33 30.44 32.50 12.97
N GLY A 34 30.15 31.24 12.75
CA GLY A 34 28.99 30.79 11.98
C GLY A 34 28.21 29.70 12.67
N HIS A 35 27.28 29.13 11.96
CA HIS A 35 26.46 28.01 12.46
C HIS A 35 26.21 26.98 11.37
N LEU A 36 26.40 25.72 11.72
CA LEU A 36 25.90 24.59 10.96
C LEU A 36 24.46 24.28 11.39
N VAL A 37 23.56 24.10 10.43
CA VAL A 37 22.20 23.67 10.69
C VAL A 37 22.06 22.21 10.35
N LEU A 38 21.81 21.37 11.39
CA LEU A 38 21.50 19.96 11.22
C LEU A 38 19.98 19.80 11.16
N VAL A 39 19.50 19.18 10.11
CA VAL A 39 18.08 18.84 9.93
C VAL A 39 17.93 17.33 10.08
N GLN A 40 17.24 16.91 11.13
CA GLN A 40 16.88 15.52 11.35
C GLN A 40 15.45 15.27 10.91
N VAL A 41 15.25 14.29 10.05
CA VAL A 41 13.93 13.90 9.55
C VAL A 41 13.70 12.44 9.90
N LYS A 42 12.63 12.15 10.61
CA LYS A 42 12.22 10.78 10.90
C LYS A 42 11.69 10.12 9.63
N LYS A 43 11.90 8.80 9.52
CA LYS A 43 11.25 8.00 8.47
C LYS A 43 9.72 8.16 8.59
N SER A 44 9.09 8.53 7.49
CA SER A 44 7.63 8.64 7.40
C SER A 44 7.03 7.41 6.72
N GLU A 45 5.85 7.01 7.13
CA GLU A 45 5.03 6.02 6.43
C GLU A 45 4.30 6.65 5.23
N LYS A 46 4.15 7.97 5.22
CA LYS A 46 3.50 8.73 4.13
C LYS A 46 4.47 8.99 2.99
N VAL A 47 3.96 9.07 1.77
CA VAL A 47 4.71 9.59 0.62
C VAL A 47 4.51 11.11 0.58
N HIS A 48 5.61 11.85 0.63
CA HIS A 48 5.59 13.31 0.63
C HIS A 48 5.97 13.83 -0.75
N SER A 49 5.20 14.78 -1.25
CA SER A 49 5.49 15.53 -2.47
C SER A 49 5.81 16.98 -2.12
N ILE A 50 6.65 17.62 -2.91
CA ILE A 50 6.82 19.07 -2.86
C ILE A 50 5.66 19.69 -3.64
N VAL A 51 5.03 20.71 -3.07
CA VAL A 51 3.93 21.44 -3.72
C VAL A 51 4.47 22.02 -5.03
N ASP A 52 3.77 21.75 -6.12
CA ASP A 52 4.12 22.18 -7.49
C ASP A 52 5.44 21.63 -8.07
N ASP A 53 6.11 20.68 -7.39
CA ASP A 53 7.42 20.16 -7.81
C ASP A 53 7.54 18.61 -7.72
N GLY A 54 6.49 17.92 -7.32
CA GLY A 54 6.39 16.47 -7.35
C GLY A 54 7.09 15.73 -6.20
N THR A 55 7.32 14.43 -6.41
CA THR A 55 7.97 13.54 -5.43
C THR A 55 9.38 13.21 -5.89
N TRP A 56 10.34 13.34 -4.99
CA TRP A 56 11.76 13.20 -5.30
C TRP A 56 12.38 11.98 -4.63
N THR A 57 13.34 11.37 -5.32
CA THR A 57 14.17 10.29 -4.78
C THR A 57 15.64 10.66 -4.78
N ARG A 58 16.37 10.14 -3.79
CA ARG A 58 17.82 10.30 -3.69
C ARG A 58 18.54 9.23 -4.50
N LEU A 59 19.42 9.66 -5.39
CA LEU A 59 20.41 8.83 -6.07
C LEU A 59 21.79 9.06 -5.43
N ALA A 60 22.75 8.19 -5.78
CA ALA A 60 24.12 8.31 -5.24
C ALA A 60 24.73 9.69 -5.44
N ALA A 61 24.56 10.28 -6.63
CA ALA A 61 25.18 11.55 -7.04
C ALA A 61 24.21 12.75 -7.07
N GLY A 62 22.93 12.57 -6.80
CA GLY A 62 21.96 13.67 -6.90
C GLY A 62 20.55 13.27 -6.49
N ASN A 63 19.62 14.13 -6.78
CA ASN A 63 18.19 13.89 -6.63
C ASN A 63 17.55 13.86 -8.02
N ARG A 64 16.49 13.09 -8.18
CA ARG A 64 15.61 13.16 -9.35
C ARG A 64 14.16 13.06 -8.93
N GLU A 65 13.30 13.58 -9.77
CA GLU A 65 11.87 13.39 -9.63
C GLU A 65 11.51 11.91 -9.87
N MET A 66 10.59 11.39 -9.07
CA MET A 66 10.02 10.06 -9.23
C MET A 66 8.94 10.10 -10.31
N THR A 67 8.88 9.04 -11.12
CA THR A 67 7.74 8.83 -12.00
C THR A 67 6.49 8.52 -11.18
N VAL A 68 5.30 8.66 -11.80
CA VAL A 68 4.02 8.31 -11.16
C VAL A 68 4.04 6.84 -10.70
N THR A 69 4.58 5.95 -11.54
CA THR A 69 4.70 4.51 -11.21
C THR A 69 5.55 4.28 -9.96
N GLU A 70 6.72 4.91 -9.88
CA GLU A 70 7.61 4.78 -8.72
C GLU A 70 6.99 5.34 -7.43
N SER A 71 6.28 6.47 -7.53
CA SER A 71 5.57 7.08 -6.40
C SER A 71 4.43 6.18 -5.92
N THR A 72 3.70 5.54 -6.84
CA THR A 72 2.65 4.57 -6.55
C THR A 72 3.23 3.33 -5.88
N GLU A 73 4.30 2.76 -6.43
CA GLU A 73 5.01 1.63 -5.83
C GLU A 73 5.52 1.94 -4.43
N LEU A 74 6.07 3.14 -4.21
CA LEU A 74 6.48 3.59 -2.89
C LEU A 74 5.31 3.66 -1.91
N SER A 75 4.12 4.07 -2.36
CA SER A 75 2.89 4.12 -1.55
C SER A 75 2.47 2.72 -1.08
N TYR A 76 2.50 1.73 -1.96
CA TYR A 76 2.26 0.33 -1.59
C TYR A 76 3.31 -0.20 -0.61
N ARG A 77 4.59 0.03 -0.89
CA ARG A 77 5.69 -0.42 -0.01
C ARG A 77 5.67 0.22 1.39
N ARG A 78 5.08 1.40 1.53
CA ARG A 78 4.89 2.09 2.82
C ARG A 78 3.57 1.75 3.51
N GLY A 79 2.71 0.96 2.86
CA GLY A 79 1.40 0.60 3.39
C GLY A 79 0.38 1.75 3.37
N VAL A 80 0.67 2.84 2.66
CA VAL A 80 -0.29 3.95 2.44
C VAL A 80 -1.43 3.48 1.54
N ARG A 81 -1.12 2.60 0.60
CA ARG A 81 -2.06 1.88 -0.25
C ARG A 81 -1.91 0.39 -0.04
N SER A 82 -3.01 -0.32 -0.11
CA SER A 82 -3.06 -1.78 -0.12
C SER A 82 -3.77 -2.22 -1.40
N ALA A 83 -3.13 -3.12 -2.14
CA ALA A 83 -3.72 -3.62 -3.38
C ALA A 83 -5.06 -4.31 -3.13
N GLU A 84 -5.18 -4.99 -1.99
CA GLU A 84 -6.41 -5.68 -1.59
C GLU A 84 -7.57 -4.72 -1.35
N SER A 85 -7.28 -3.45 -1.05
CA SER A 85 -8.29 -2.40 -0.82
C SER A 85 -8.73 -1.68 -2.08
N GLU A 86 -8.06 -1.91 -3.22
CA GLU A 86 -8.41 -1.26 -4.49
C GLU A 86 -9.78 -1.77 -4.98
N PRO A 87 -10.66 -0.85 -5.45
CA PRO A 87 -11.93 -1.23 -6.03
C PRO A 87 -11.71 -1.90 -7.40
N VAL A 88 -12.55 -2.86 -7.71
CA VAL A 88 -12.51 -3.61 -8.97
C VAL A 88 -13.90 -3.67 -9.60
N ALA A 89 -13.96 -3.61 -10.93
CA ALA A 89 -15.21 -3.67 -11.67
C ALA A 89 -15.61 -5.14 -11.93
N VAL A 90 -16.18 -5.80 -10.91
CA VAL A 90 -16.66 -7.18 -11.01
C VAL A 90 -18.14 -7.23 -10.63
N ASP A 91 -18.91 -8.02 -11.37
CA ASP A 91 -20.33 -8.22 -11.08
C ASP A 91 -20.51 -8.91 -9.73
N TRP A 92 -21.41 -8.39 -8.92
CA TRP A 92 -21.75 -8.92 -7.60
C TRP A 92 -22.26 -10.36 -7.62
N ALA A 93 -22.93 -10.77 -8.70
CA ALA A 93 -23.39 -12.15 -8.88
C ALA A 93 -22.24 -13.17 -8.88
N LEU A 94 -21.05 -12.77 -9.30
CA LEU A 94 -19.86 -13.62 -9.31
C LEU A 94 -19.20 -13.76 -7.90
N LEU A 95 -19.64 -12.97 -6.95
CA LEU A 95 -19.17 -12.99 -5.56
C LEU A 95 -20.19 -13.64 -4.61
N ASP A 96 -21.42 -13.90 -5.08
CA ASP A 96 -22.44 -14.63 -4.33
C ASP A 96 -22.24 -16.15 -4.44
N THR A 97 -21.18 -16.62 -3.84
CA THR A 97 -20.70 -17.98 -3.94
C THR A 97 -21.01 -18.78 -2.66
N PRO A 98 -20.95 -20.12 -2.69
CA PRO A 98 -21.05 -20.95 -1.50
C PRO A 98 -20.03 -20.59 -0.41
N VAL A 99 -18.83 -20.17 -0.80
CA VAL A 99 -17.76 -19.74 0.12
C VAL A 99 -18.19 -18.46 0.87
N TRP A 100 -18.78 -17.50 0.15
CA TRP A 100 -19.35 -16.32 0.81
C TRP A 100 -20.49 -16.68 1.74
N ALA A 101 -21.39 -17.56 1.29
CA ALA A 101 -22.55 -17.98 2.09
C ALA A 101 -22.12 -18.65 3.41
N GLU A 102 -21.10 -19.48 3.38
CA GLU A 102 -20.52 -20.11 4.57
C GLU A 102 -19.89 -19.07 5.50
N PHE A 103 -19.07 -18.18 4.96
CA PHE A 103 -18.45 -17.10 5.73
C PHE A 103 -19.49 -16.19 6.38
N ALA A 104 -20.50 -15.74 5.63
CA ALA A 104 -21.56 -14.87 6.13
C ALA A 104 -22.38 -15.55 7.23
N SER A 105 -22.66 -16.84 7.09
CA SER A 105 -23.35 -17.65 8.11
C SER A 105 -22.52 -17.77 9.39
N ALA A 106 -21.23 -18.09 9.26
CA ALA A 106 -20.31 -18.22 10.40
C ALA A 106 -20.15 -16.89 11.17
N ARG A 107 -20.31 -15.76 10.49
CA ARG A 107 -20.25 -14.40 11.06
C ARG A 107 -21.60 -13.87 11.55
N GLY A 108 -22.69 -14.61 11.32
CA GLY A 108 -24.04 -14.21 11.72
C GLY A 108 -24.57 -13.00 10.94
N PHE A 109 -24.19 -12.84 9.68
CA PHE A 109 -24.65 -11.73 8.86
C PHE A 109 -26.13 -11.86 8.53
N ASN A 110 -26.84 -10.72 8.53
CA ASN A 110 -28.21 -10.67 8.10
C ASN A 110 -28.30 -10.84 6.56
N ARG A 111 -28.67 -12.03 6.12
CA ARG A 111 -28.80 -12.37 4.70
C ARG A 111 -29.93 -11.66 3.95
N ALA A 112 -30.82 -10.97 4.67
CA ALA A 112 -31.85 -10.12 4.04
C ALA A 112 -31.27 -8.80 3.49
N ARG A 113 -30.04 -8.43 3.86
CA ARG A 113 -29.37 -7.26 3.30
C ARG A 113 -28.76 -7.60 1.93
N PRO A 114 -28.68 -6.61 1.01
CA PRO A 114 -27.96 -6.79 -0.26
C PRO A 114 -26.50 -7.21 -0.04
N LEU A 115 -25.97 -8.08 -0.91
CA LEU A 115 -24.59 -8.57 -0.84
C LEU A 115 -23.54 -7.46 -0.71
N PRO A 116 -23.62 -6.34 -1.47
CA PRO A 116 -22.68 -5.23 -1.33
C PRO A 116 -22.62 -4.64 0.08
N GLU A 117 -23.77 -4.52 0.74
CA GLU A 117 -23.83 -4.00 2.11
C GLU A 117 -23.26 -4.98 3.13
N GLN A 118 -23.48 -6.27 2.93
CA GLN A 118 -22.88 -7.29 3.78
C GLN A 118 -21.35 -7.27 3.66
N MET A 119 -20.83 -7.20 2.44
CA MET A 119 -19.39 -7.14 2.19
C MET A 119 -18.75 -5.83 2.70
N ALA A 120 -19.47 -4.71 2.64
CA ALA A 120 -19.01 -3.44 3.18
C ALA A 120 -18.79 -3.48 4.70
N GLN A 121 -19.58 -4.26 5.45
CA GLN A 121 -19.42 -4.41 6.90
C GLN A 121 -18.07 -5.01 7.31
N VAL A 122 -17.44 -5.76 6.41
CA VAL A 122 -16.12 -6.36 6.63
C VAL A 122 -15.02 -5.71 5.77
N GLY A 123 -15.29 -4.54 5.19
CA GLY A 123 -14.31 -3.79 4.43
C GLY A 123 -14.00 -4.37 3.05
N LEU A 124 -14.87 -5.21 2.50
CA LEU A 124 -14.72 -5.87 1.20
C LEU A 124 -15.44 -5.14 0.07
N ALA A 125 -16.16 -4.07 0.38
CA ALA A 125 -16.83 -3.21 -0.58
C ALA A 125 -16.76 -1.75 -0.14
N GLU A 126 -16.83 -0.84 -1.10
CA GLU A 126 -16.92 0.60 -0.83
C GLU A 126 -17.88 1.29 -1.81
N LYS A 127 -18.35 2.48 -1.46
CA LYS A 127 -19.14 3.32 -2.37
C LYS A 127 -18.26 4.31 -3.10
N ILE A 128 -18.32 4.26 -4.43
CA ILE A 128 -17.63 5.21 -5.30
C ILE A 128 -18.71 5.89 -6.17
N ALA A 129 -18.76 7.20 -6.14
CA ALA A 129 -19.76 8.00 -6.85
C ALA A 129 -21.23 7.54 -6.59
N GLY A 130 -21.50 7.01 -5.39
CA GLY A 130 -22.84 6.53 -5.01
C GLY A 130 -23.12 5.06 -5.29
N GLU A 131 -22.28 4.39 -6.08
CA GLU A 131 -22.42 2.98 -6.43
C GLU A 131 -21.49 2.10 -5.59
N TRP A 132 -21.95 0.89 -5.25
CA TRP A 132 -21.14 -0.08 -4.55
C TRP A 132 -20.17 -0.78 -5.52
N GLN A 133 -18.89 -0.81 -5.13
CA GLN A 133 -17.87 -1.57 -5.85
C GLN A 133 -17.18 -2.55 -4.90
N PRO A 134 -16.95 -3.80 -5.33
CA PRO A 134 -16.18 -4.76 -4.55
C PRO A 134 -14.70 -4.36 -4.58
N ARG A 135 -14.00 -4.68 -3.50
CA ARG A 135 -12.55 -4.53 -3.43
C ARG A 135 -11.87 -5.79 -3.96
N LEU A 136 -10.62 -5.65 -4.38
CA LEU A 136 -9.80 -6.76 -4.86
C LEU A 136 -9.80 -7.94 -3.89
N ALA A 137 -9.73 -7.67 -2.59
CA ALA A 137 -9.82 -8.70 -1.56
C ALA A 137 -11.11 -9.54 -1.65
N ALA A 138 -12.25 -8.94 -1.96
CA ALA A 138 -13.51 -9.66 -2.12
C ALA A 138 -13.45 -10.68 -3.26
N VAL A 139 -12.87 -10.25 -4.41
CA VAL A 139 -12.72 -11.11 -5.58
C VAL A 139 -11.75 -12.26 -5.30
N LEU A 140 -10.61 -11.97 -4.67
CA LEU A 140 -9.59 -12.97 -4.34
C LEU A 140 -10.10 -14.03 -3.37
N LEU A 141 -10.98 -13.65 -2.43
CA LEU A 141 -11.44 -14.54 -1.37
C LEU A 141 -12.69 -15.33 -1.75
N PHE A 142 -13.58 -14.75 -2.55
CA PHE A 142 -14.93 -15.28 -2.72
C PHE A 142 -15.32 -15.59 -4.16
N ALA A 143 -14.65 -15.07 -5.17
CA ALA A 143 -14.92 -15.48 -6.55
C ALA A 143 -14.44 -16.91 -6.81
N GLU A 144 -15.19 -17.66 -7.64
CA GLU A 144 -14.79 -19.02 -8.05
C GLU A 144 -13.53 -19.02 -8.94
N GLU A 145 -13.42 -18.03 -9.83
CA GLU A 145 -12.32 -17.88 -10.80
C GLU A 145 -11.68 -16.49 -10.71
N PRO A 146 -11.05 -16.14 -9.57
CA PRO A 146 -10.52 -14.78 -9.37
C PRO A 146 -9.44 -14.42 -10.39
N GLY A 147 -8.62 -15.39 -10.81
CA GLY A 147 -7.56 -15.18 -11.79
C GLY A 147 -8.09 -14.73 -13.15
N GLY A 148 -9.16 -15.36 -13.64
CA GLY A 148 -9.79 -14.99 -14.91
C GLY A 148 -10.46 -13.62 -14.86
N LEU A 149 -11.18 -13.32 -13.80
CA LEU A 149 -11.87 -12.04 -13.61
C LEU A 149 -10.90 -10.87 -13.53
N LEU A 150 -9.79 -11.04 -12.84
CA LEU A 150 -8.80 -9.99 -12.65
C LEU A 150 -7.86 -9.85 -13.85
N ALA A 151 -7.59 -10.94 -14.59
CA ALA A 151 -6.81 -10.87 -15.83
C ALA A 151 -7.50 -10.02 -16.89
N ALA A 152 -8.84 -10.06 -16.96
CA ALA A 152 -9.62 -9.21 -17.86
C ALA A 152 -9.44 -7.71 -17.56
N GLN A 153 -9.02 -7.36 -16.36
CA GLN A 153 -8.73 -5.97 -15.92
C GLN A 153 -7.22 -5.66 -15.92
N GLY A 154 -6.39 -6.52 -16.50
CA GLY A 154 -4.93 -6.35 -16.52
C GLY A 154 -4.23 -6.64 -15.19
N ALA A 155 -4.95 -7.12 -14.19
CA ALA A 155 -4.39 -7.49 -12.89
C ALA A 155 -4.00 -8.97 -12.87
N ARG A 156 -2.76 -9.26 -12.50
CA ARG A 156 -2.33 -10.64 -12.22
C ARG A 156 -2.57 -10.95 -10.75
N ALA A 157 -3.61 -11.70 -10.48
CA ALA A 157 -3.90 -12.17 -9.13
C ALA A 157 -3.71 -13.68 -9.06
N GLU A 158 -2.55 -14.09 -8.62
CA GLU A 158 -2.20 -15.48 -8.35
C GLU A 158 -1.72 -15.60 -6.90
N VAL A 159 -2.46 -16.32 -6.07
CA VAL A 159 -2.00 -16.65 -4.71
C VAL A 159 -1.27 -17.98 -4.77
N ARG A 160 0.05 -17.97 -4.56
CA ARG A 160 0.86 -19.19 -4.46
C ARG A 160 1.08 -19.55 -3.02
N LEU A 161 0.45 -20.62 -2.57
CA LEU A 161 0.72 -21.20 -1.27
C LEU A 161 1.85 -22.22 -1.38
N MET A 162 3.01 -21.92 -0.82
CA MET A 162 4.13 -22.86 -0.73
C MET A 162 4.17 -23.47 0.67
N VAL A 163 4.00 -24.79 0.73
CA VAL A 163 4.11 -25.54 1.99
C VAL A 163 5.51 -26.15 2.08
N TYR A 164 6.27 -25.75 3.07
CA TYR A 164 7.61 -26.28 3.34
C TYR A 164 7.53 -27.38 4.42
N GLN A 165 8.33 -28.44 4.24
CA GLN A 165 8.55 -29.39 5.33
C GLN A 165 9.68 -28.85 6.22
N GLY A 166 9.36 -28.44 7.44
CA GLY A 166 10.34 -27.93 8.40
C GLY A 166 9.85 -26.70 9.17
N LYS A 167 10.63 -26.29 10.16
CA LYS A 167 10.30 -25.16 11.05
C LYS A 167 10.82 -23.80 10.54
N ALA A 168 11.64 -23.78 9.49
CA ALA A 168 12.17 -22.55 8.91
C ALA A 168 12.30 -22.70 7.39
N ALA A 169 11.97 -21.63 6.65
CA ALA A 169 12.31 -21.50 5.24
C ALA A 169 13.79 -21.06 5.18
N GLU A 170 14.69 -21.98 4.89
CA GLU A 170 16.06 -21.62 4.56
C GLU A 170 16.07 -20.97 3.17
N ALA A 171 16.74 -19.83 3.03
CA ALA A 171 16.78 -19.04 1.80
C ALA A 171 17.39 -19.80 0.59
N THR A 172 18.05 -20.94 0.84
CA THR A 172 18.67 -21.83 -0.16
C THR A 172 17.98 -23.18 -0.29
N ALA A 173 16.99 -23.50 0.55
CA ALA A 173 16.28 -24.77 0.47
C ALA A 173 15.37 -24.78 -0.76
N ARG A 174 15.64 -25.67 -1.71
CA ARG A 174 14.66 -26.01 -2.75
C ARG A 174 13.40 -26.48 -2.04
N PRO A 175 12.20 -25.97 -2.40
CA PRO A 175 10.96 -26.46 -1.81
C PRO A 175 10.90 -27.97 -2.07
N ASN A 176 10.85 -28.75 -0.99
CA ASN A 176 10.75 -30.19 -1.09
C ASN A 176 9.29 -30.52 -1.42
N MET A 177 8.93 -30.36 -2.68
CA MET A 177 7.58 -30.51 -3.19
C MET A 177 7.21 -31.98 -3.30
N LYS A 178 6.84 -32.61 -2.21
CA LYS A 178 6.11 -33.88 -2.24
C LYS A 178 4.65 -33.72 -2.69
N LYS A 179 4.13 -32.50 -2.75
CA LYS A 179 2.83 -32.17 -3.33
C LYS A 179 3.01 -30.93 -4.23
N PRO A 180 2.41 -30.91 -5.44
CA PRO A 180 2.39 -29.72 -6.26
C PRO A 180 1.77 -28.56 -5.48
N PRO A 181 2.22 -27.30 -5.70
CA PRO A 181 1.59 -26.17 -5.09
C PRO A 181 0.08 -26.21 -5.42
N ARG A 182 -0.76 -26.13 -4.40
CA ARG A 182 -2.18 -25.91 -4.63
C ARG A 182 -2.31 -24.48 -5.12
N THR A 183 -2.52 -24.32 -6.39
CA THR A 183 -3.09 -23.10 -6.94
C THR A 183 -4.51 -23.06 -6.40
N LEU A 184 -4.82 -22.11 -5.57
CA LEU A 184 -6.21 -21.78 -5.28
C LEU A 184 -6.73 -21.16 -6.58
N ARG A 185 -7.43 -21.97 -7.37
CA ARG A 185 -8.18 -21.50 -8.54
C ARG A 185 -9.44 -20.86 -8.07
#